data_1041dca534650aebf5542c51ae7f129b
#
_entry.id   1041dca534650aebf5542c51ae7f129b
#
_cell.length_a   1.000
_cell.length_b   1.000
_cell.length_c   1.000
_cell.angle_alpha   90.00
_cell.angle_beta   90.00
_cell.angle_gamma   90.00
#
_symmetry.space_group_name_H-M   'P 1'
#
loop_
_entity.id
_entity.type
_entity.pdbx_description
1 polymer ?
#
loop_
_entity_poly.entity_id
_entity_poly.type
_entity_poly.pdbx_seq_one_letter_code
_entity_poly.pdbx_strand_id
1 'polypeptide(L)'
;MPWRFSPPQRRSVTEVVDQSGVDVLQGRLREGADAWAPHVLLIDPGGDDAAAVNDLVTAVNAHTARSTVALVVTTPDGTATQPIGPTAGRWQIRIDDAGVLVIPALDLELIAQQIPAEQAAQMAQLLAFAADTAVHGEVSTPAVVDSAGPAVEPAWARTGSVLPLPEQTYLDHTATTALDLQALAPVVPEQVRAQVEAADNRLDVDLADWRDGTSKRTKVVLLGPVSVTPGRGNPTPTSSRTTEIVAYLTTRPNGVSIDQYATDLWPDEPDIIEFTKVKSKVRTSASQVRKLLGVNPRTGVDYLPRNSGALGAAYRLDPDLLIDAVLFRRLQVRGLARGAEGIDDLWAALNLVSGIPFSHRRPGGYGWLAGVGLDHEYTAMIVDLAHTVATHHLAAGEPEQAAAAAQVALRAGSSEDAPLLDLAEACQARGERAQAESYIKQIMANHDAQDEEDLPPRTYEILRRRHWLPPAA
;
A
#
# COMPACT_ATOMS: atom_id res chain seq x y z
N MET A 1 9.91 -0.42 -3.58
CA MET A 1 9.22 -0.97 -2.41
C MET A 1 8.56 0.19 -1.69
N PRO A 2 7.25 0.23 -1.55
CA PRO A 2 6.63 1.09 -0.56
C PRO A 2 6.77 0.38 0.79
N TRP A 3 7.50 0.99 1.70
CA TRP A 3 7.65 0.53 3.05
C TRP A 3 6.30 0.72 3.76
N ARG A 4 5.63 -0.36 4.12
CA ARG A 4 4.59 -0.27 5.15
C ARG A 4 5.30 0.05 6.45
N PHE A 5 5.08 1.24 6.98
CA PHE A 5 5.23 1.50 8.39
C PHE A 5 4.06 0.79 9.08
N SER A 6 4.28 -0.41 9.58
CA SER A 6 3.49 -0.83 10.73
C SER A 6 3.73 0.22 11.80
N PRO A 7 2.69 0.80 12.42
CA PRO A 7 2.92 1.69 13.53
C PRO A 7 3.73 0.92 14.56
N PRO A 8 4.84 1.47 15.06
CA PRO A 8 5.59 0.81 16.10
C PRO A 8 4.63 0.61 17.27
N GLN A 9 4.53 -0.61 17.77
CA GLN A 9 4.09 -0.80 19.14
C GLN A 9 4.87 0.21 19.95
N ARG A 10 4.16 1.14 20.63
CA ARG A 10 4.71 2.27 21.35
C ARG A 10 5.69 1.80 22.43
N ARG A 11 6.92 1.48 22.05
CA ARG A 11 8.07 1.76 22.89
C ARG A 11 8.59 3.09 22.40
N SER A 12 8.54 4.08 23.25
CA SER A 12 8.88 5.46 22.90
C SER A 12 10.26 5.51 22.27
N VAL A 13 10.44 6.35 21.26
CA VAL A 13 11.77 6.69 20.70
C VAL A 13 12.74 7.10 21.83
N THR A 14 12.24 7.61 22.95
CA THR A 14 12.98 7.96 24.17
C THR A 14 13.60 6.76 24.90
N GLU A 15 12.98 5.57 24.87
CA GLU A 15 13.60 4.37 25.47
C GLU A 15 14.81 3.85 24.67
N VAL A 16 14.85 4.17 23.38
CA VAL A 16 15.98 3.77 22.51
C VAL A 16 17.18 4.69 22.67
N VAL A 17 16.98 5.94 23.10
CA VAL A 17 18.05 6.94 23.28
C VAL A 17 18.88 6.69 24.54
N ASP A 18 18.30 6.10 25.60
CA ASP A 18 18.96 5.83 26.86
C ASP A 18 19.59 4.42 26.97
N GLN A 19 19.30 3.53 25.99
CA GLN A 19 19.96 2.21 25.96
C GLN A 19 21.06 2.20 24.91
N SER A 20 22.24 1.64 25.27
CA SER A 20 23.31 1.45 24.30
C SER A 20 22.75 0.63 23.11
N GLY A 21 23.10 1.00 21.87
CA GLY A 21 22.61 0.29 20.68
C GLY A 21 22.89 -1.22 20.71
N VAL A 22 23.93 -1.62 21.47
CA VAL A 22 24.31 -3.02 21.71
C VAL A 22 23.27 -3.72 22.58
N ASP A 23 22.73 -3.05 23.62
CA ASP A 23 21.68 -3.63 24.48
C ASP A 23 20.37 -3.84 23.77
N VAL A 24 20.00 -2.92 22.88
CA VAL A 24 18.81 -3.05 22.02
C VAL A 24 18.94 -4.24 21.07
N LEU A 25 20.11 -4.42 20.44
CA LEU A 25 20.39 -5.56 19.58
C LEU A 25 20.42 -6.88 20.36
N GLN A 26 21.04 -6.92 21.52
CA GLN A 26 21.09 -8.12 22.37
C GLN A 26 19.70 -8.49 22.91
N GLY A 27 18.89 -7.52 23.30
CA GLY A 27 17.50 -7.74 23.69
C GLY A 27 16.69 -8.41 22.59
N ARG A 28 16.82 -7.92 21.36
CA ARG A 28 16.10 -8.46 20.18
C ARG A 28 16.58 -9.83 19.74
N LEU A 29 17.84 -10.15 19.93
CA LEU A 29 18.40 -11.49 19.66
C LEU A 29 17.92 -12.54 20.67
N ARG A 30 17.45 -12.12 21.85
CA ARG A 30 16.95 -12.99 22.94
C ARG A 30 15.43 -13.19 22.91
N GLU A 31 14.66 -12.22 22.43
CA GLU A 31 13.21 -12.28 22.38
C GLU A 31 12.74 -12.77 21.00
N GLY A 32 12.37 -14.03 20.91
CA GLY A 32 12.14 -14.75 19.63
C GLY A 32 10.91 -14.35 18.82
N ALA A 33 9.97 -13.52 19.31
CA ALA A 33 8.74 -13.22 18.62
C ALA A 33 8.83 -12.07 17.58
N ASP A 34 9.67 -11.07 17.82
CA ASP A 34 9.85 -9.91 16.92
C ASP A 34 11.09 -10.00 16.01
N ALA A 35 11.76 -11.14 15.99
CA ALA A 35 13.06 -11.31 15.32
C ALA A 35 12.99 -11.21 13.77
N TRP A 36 11.78 -11.21 13.20
CA TRP A 36 11.58 -11.23 11.75
C TRP A 36 11.21 -9.89 11.13
N ALA A 37 10.84 -8.89 11.92
CA ALA A 37 10.53 -7.56 11.41
C ALA A 37 11.81 -6.82 10.99
N PRO A 38 11.95 -6.36 9.72
CA PRO A 38 13.11 -5.61 9.29
C PRO A 38 13.13 -4.24 9.97
N HIS A 39 14.28 -3.88 10.55
CA HIS A 39 14.51 -2.60 11.21
C HIS A 39 15.62 -1.82 10.50
N VAL A 40 15.40 -0.53 10.28
CA VAL A 40 16.41 0.40 9.79
C VAL A 40 16.74 1.35 10.94
N LEU A 41 17.97 1.30 11.41
CA LEU A 41 18.49 2.24 12.41
C LEU A 41 19.20 3.38 11.67
N LEU A 42 18.68 4.59 11.81
CA LEU A 42 19.32 5.80 11.31
C LEU A 42 20.08 6.46 12.47
N ILE A 43 21.37 6.62 12.34
CA ILE A 43 22.25 7.17 13.36
C ILE A 43 22.89 8.43 12.82
N ASP A 44 22.73 9.52 13.53
CA ASP A 44 23.48 10.75 13.36
C ASP A 44 24.49 10.87 14.51
N PRO A 45 25.78 10.55 14.29
CA PRO A 45 26.77 10.64 15.34
C PRO A 45 27.16 12.12 15.55
N GLY A 46 26.35 12.85 16.31
CA GLY A 46 26.68 14.22 16.74
C GLY A 46 27.97 14.22 17.62
N GLY A 47 29.10 14.35 16.99
CA GLY A 47 30.38 14.81 17.58
C GLY A 47 31.17 13.83 18.42
N ASP A 48 30.66 13.16 19.45
CA ASP A 48 31.50 12.43 20.44
C ASP A 48 31.29 10.89 20.51
N ASP A 49 30.35 10.32 19.75
CA ASP A 49 29.96 8.91 19.91
C ASP A 49 30.50 7.95 18.81
N ALA A 50 31.61 8.30 18.15
CA ALA A 50 32.21 7.45 17.12
C ALA A 50 32.57 6.02 17.61
N ALA A 51 32.92 5.87 18.89
CA ALA A 51 33.22 4.57 19.48
C ALA A 51 31.95 3.70 19.60
N ALA A 52 30.85 4.27 20.08
CA ALA A 52 29.56 3.56 20.20
C ALA A 52 29.02 3.15 18.84
N VAL A 53 29.17 3.99 17.82
CA VAL A 53 28.79 3.67 16.44
C VAL A 53 29.62 2.53 15.87
N ASN A 54 30.94 2.51 16.13
CA ASN A 54 31.80 1.40 15.69
C ASN A 54 31.47 0.07 16.39
N ASP A 55 31.12 0.11 17.66
CA ASP A 55 30.70 -1.08 18.42
C ASP A 55 29.38 -1.62 17.86
N LEU A 56 28.43 -0.74 17.52
CA LEU A 56 27.17 -1.09 16.92
C LEU A 56 27.36 -1.69 15.51
N VAL A 57 28.18 -1.09 14.66
CA VAL A 57 28.54 -1.60 13.32
C VAL A 57 29.17 -2.98 13.45
N THR A 58 30.07 -3.15 14.43
CA THR A 58 30.72 -4.44 14.67
C THR A 58 29.72 -5.50 15.13
N ALA A 59 28.80 -5.16 16.01
CA ALA A 59 27.74 -6.06 16.47
C ALA A 59 26.79 -6.47 15.33
N VAL A 60 26.36 -5.53 14.48
CA VAL A 60 25.50 -5.82 13.31
C VAL A 60 26.24 -6.72 12.32
N ASN A 61 27.53 -6.43 12.04
CA ASN A 61 28.33 -7.23 11.10
C ASN A 61 28.64 -8.65 11.61
N ALA A 62 28.75 -8.84 12.92
CA ALA A 62 28.96 -10.17 13.51
C ALA A 62 27.74 -11.10 13.31
N HIS A 63 26.55 -10.55 13.02
CA HIS A 63 25.30 -11.28 12.92
C HIS A 63 24.66 -11.23 11.51
N THR A 64 25.42 -10.89 10.48
CA THR A 64 24.95 -10.65 9.10
C THR A 64 24.10 -11.76 8.48
N ALA A 65 24.24 -12.99 8.90
CA ALA A 65 23.46 -14.12 8.35
C ALA A 65 22.02 -14.20 8.90
N ARG A 66 21.67 -13.46 9.95
CA ARG A 66 20.37 -13.55 10.65
C ARG A 66 19.80 -12.22 11.15
N SER A 67 20.52 -11.11 11.00
CA SER A 67 19.98 -9.82 11.47
C SER A 67 19.09 -9.21 10.41
N THR A 68 17.86 -8.92 10.78
CA THR A 68 16.91 -8.13 9.99
C THR A 68 17.14 -6.62 10.20
N VAL A 69 18.31 -6.22 10.72
CA VAL A 69 18.66 -4.84 11.03
C VAL A 69 19.59 -4.28 9.97
N ALA A 70 19.19 -3.17 9.35
CA ALA A 70 20.03 -2.35 8.50
C ALA A 70 20.45 -1.08 9.28
N LEU A 71 21.72 -0.73 9.20
CA LEU A 71 22.28 0.45 9.85
C LEU A 71 22.62 1.49 8.80
N VAL A 72 22.08 2.70 8.95
CA VAL A 72 22.40 3.88 8.14
C VAL A 72 23.03 4.91 9.05
N VAL A 73 24.30 5.24 8.80
CA VAL A 73 25.04 6.26 9.55
C VAL A 73 25.19 7.49 8.68
N THR A 74 24.72 8.64 9.17
CA THR A 74 24.93 9.93 8.51
C THR A 74 26.25 10.53 8.98
N THR A 75 27.02 11.12 8.08
CA THR A 75 28.22 11.87 8.44
C THR A 75 28.09 13.29 7.89
N PRO A 76 28.31 14.33 8.69
CA PRO A 76 28.29 15.69 8.20
C PRO A 76 29.43 15.95 7.22
N ASP A 77 29.26 16.95 6.36
CA ASP A 77 30.10 17.29 5.23
C ASP A 77 31.61 17.24 5.50
N GLY A 78 32.32 16.59 4.59
CA GLY A 78 33.77 16.68 4.42
C GLY A 78 34.63 15.93 5.41
N THR A 79 34.08 15.29 6.44
CA THR A 79 34.84 14.56 7.48
C THR A 79 34.94 13.04 7.24
N ALA A 80 34.36 12.51 6.17
CA ALA A 80 34.41 11.08 5.84
C ALA A 80 35.81 10.64 5.37
N THR A 81 36.80 10.75 6.22
CA THR A 81 38.18 10.33 5.92
C THR A 81 38.55 8.94 6.44
N GLN A 82 37.67 8.31 7.21
CA GLN A 82 37.89 6.90 7.59
C GLN A 82 36.61 6.10 7.47
N PRO A 83 36.63 4.95 6.75
CA PRO A 83 35.50 4.05 6.72
C PRO A 83 35.26 3.52 8.14
N ILE A 84 34.02 3.62 8.62
CA ILE A 84 33.61 3.07 9.91
C ILE A 84 33.64 1.53 9.79
N GLY A 85 34.80 0.93 10.03
CA GLY A 85 35.02 -0.51 9.93
C GLY A 85 35.26 -1.04 8.51
N PRO A 86 35.81 -2.27 8.39
CA PRO A 86 36.25 -2.86 7.09
C PRO A 86 35.12 -3.16 6.10
N THR A 87 33.86 -3.08 6.49
CA THR A 87 32.69 -3.35 5.64
C THR A 87 31.86 -2.10 5.35
N ALA A 88 32.05 -0.99 6.04
CA ALA A 88 31.26 0.22 5.89
C ALA A 88 31.45 0.94 4.54
N GLY A 89 32.58 0.70 3.86
CA GLY A 89 32.84 1.29 2.53
C GLY A 89 32.05 0.70 1.39
N ARG A 90 31.36 -0.42 1.60
CA ARG A 90 30.69 -1.16 0.52
C ARG A 90 29.37 -0.51 0.07
N TRP A 91 28.73 0.25 0.94
CA TRP A 91 27.44 0.88 0.70
C TRP A 91 27.47 2.38 1.05
N GLN A 92 28.50 3.06 0.63
CA GLN A 92 28.57 4.50 0.81
C GLN A 92 27.64 5.19 -0.17
N ILE A 93 26.76 6.06 0.37
CA ILE A 93 25.90 6.94 -0.42
C ILE A 93 26.39 8.36 -0.16
N ARG A 94 26.65 9.12 -1.21
CA ARG A 94 26.99 10.56 -1.11
C ARG A 94 25.92 11.36 -1.82
N ILE A 95 25.58 12.51 -1.23
CA ILE A 95 24.76 13.52 -1.91
C ILE A 95 25.62 14.78 -1.94
N ASP A 96 25.86 15.34 -3.11
CA ASP A 96 26.62 16.57 -3.26
C ASP A 96 25.71 17.83 -3.19
N ASP A 97 26.33 19.02 -3.17
CA ASP A 97 25.63 20.31 -3.11
C ASP A 97 24.71 20.56 -4.33
N ALA A 98 24.93 19.86 -5.44
CA ALA A 98 24.08 19.92 -6.63
C ALA A 98 22.87 18.95 -6.52
N GLY A 99 22.79 18.18 -5.46
CA GLY A 99 21.72 17.19 -5.25
C GLY A 99 21.93 15.90 -6.03
N VAL A 100 23.17 15.62 -6.47
CA VAL A 100 23.48 14.34 -7.10
C VAL A 100 23.81 13.31 -6.02
N LEU A 101 23.04 12.21 -6.01
CA LEU A 101 23.24 11.05 -5.15
C LEU A 101 24.10 10.04 -5.88
N VAL A 102 25.25 9.72 -5.32
CA VAL A 102 26.20 8.74 -5.87
C VAL A 102 26.30 7.53 -4.95
N ILE A 103 26.15 6.35 -5.54
CA ILE A 103 26.36 5.05 -4.90
C ILE A 103 27.52 4.33 -5.60
N PRO A 104 28.77 4.54 -5.17
CA PRO A 104 29.95 4.03 -5.89
C PRO A 104 29.97 2.52 -6.05
N ALA A 105 29.41 1.78 -5.07
CA ALA A 105 29.36 0.32 -5.12
C ALA A 105 28.47 -0.23 -6.26
N LEU A 106 27.56 0.58 -6.80
CA LEU A 106 26.63 0.23 -7.86
C LEU A 106 26.94 0.96 -9.16
N ASP A 107 27.97 1.83 -9.18
CA ASP A 107 28.27 2.75 -10.27
C ASP A 107 27.00 3.55 -10.69
N LEU A 108 26.28 4.06 -9.69
CA LEU A 108 24.97 4.68 -9.86
C LEU A 108 25.00 6.14 -9.45
N GLU A 109 24.60 7.01 -10.36
CA GLU A 109 24.36 8.43 -10.11
C GLU A 109 22.89 8.76 -10.34
N LEU A 110 22.24 9.39 -9.38
CA LEU A 110 20.84 9.75 -9.38
C LEU A 110 20.67 11.20 -8.95
N ILE A 111 19.59 11.84 -9.39
CA ILE A 111 19.16 13.10 -8.80
C ILE A 111 18.42 12.79 -7.51
N ALA A 112 18.97 13.24 -6.36
CA ALA A 112 18.35 13.03 -5.07
C ALA A 112 17.04 13.82 -4.98
N GLN A 113 15.97 13.17 -4.52
CA GLN A 113 14.76 13.87 -4.16
C GLN A 113 15.03 14.67 -2.87
N GLN A 114 15.11 15.98 -3.00
CA GLN A 114 15.34 16.87 -1.87
C GLN A 114 14.01 17.36 -1.29
N ILE A 115 13.94 17.40 0.04
CA ILE A 115 12.86 18.07 0.75
C ILE A 115 13.34 19.48 1.06
N PRO A 116 12.62 20.54 0.65
CA PRO A 116 12.97 21.91 1.01
C PRO A 116 13.13 22.06 2.53
N ALA A 117 14.09 22.85 2.98
CA ALA A 117 14.41 23.04 4.40
C ALA A 117 13.16 23.47 5.23
N GLU A 118 12.27 24.24 4.63
CA GLU A 118 11.00 24.65 5.23
C GLU A 118 10.06 23.47 5.48
N GLN A 119 9.94 22.55 4.50
CA GLN A 119 9.14 21.34 4.67
C GLN A 119 9.77 20.36 5.67
N ALA A 120 11.09 20.26 5.67
CA ALA A 120 11.81 19.46 6.65
C ALA A 120 11.58 20.00 8.07
N ALA A 121 11.62 21.33 8.26
CA ALA A 121 11.32 21.97 9.53
C ALA A 121 9.87 21.74 9.99
N GLN A 122 8.90 21.81 9.06
CA GLN A 122 7.49 21.51 9.36
C GLN A 122 7.30 20.05 9.75
N MET A 123 7.94 19.11 9.05
CA MET A 123 7.90 17.68 9.43
C MET A 123 8.54 17.45 10.80
N ALA A 124 9.68 18.09 11.10
CA ALA A 124 10.31 18.00 12.41
C ALA A 124 9.43 18.55 13.53
N GLN A 125 8.71 19.66 13.28
CA GLN A 125 7.73 20.21 14.24
C GLN A 125 6.56 19.26 14.47
N LEU A 126 6.02 18.63 13.41
CA LEU A 126 4.95 17.63 13.54
C LEU A 126 5.39 16.41 14.34
N LEU A 127 6.60 15.93 14.08
CA LEU A 127 7.18 14.80 14.83
C LEU A 127 7.44 15.18 16.31
N ALA A 128 7.94 16.37 16.57
CA ALA A 128 8.12 16.88 17.94
C ALA A 128 6.78 17.02 18.66
N PHE A 129 5.76 17.54 18.01
CA PHE A 129 4.41 17.65 18.57
C PHE A 129 3.81 16.25 18.85
N ALA A 130 3.98 15.28 17.96
CA ALA A 130 3.52 13.92 18.18
C ALA A 130 4.28 13.22 19.34
N ALA A 131 5.56 13.51 19.51
CA ALA A 131 6.37 13.00 20.63
C ALA A 131 5.95 13.63 21.97
N ASP A 132 5.67 14.93 21.99
CA ASP A 132 5.25 15.66 23.20
C ASP A 132 3.86 15.21 23.66
N THR A 133 2.94 14.96 22.73
CA THR A 133 1.62 14.40 23.03
C THR A 133 1.70 12.97 23.59
N ALA A 134 2.74 12.22 23.27
CA ALA A 134 2.96 10.87 23.80
C ALA A 134 3.52 10.87 25.25
N VAL A 135 4.24 11.91 25.65
CA VAL A 135 4.84 12.06 27.01
C VAL A 135 3.79 12.55 28.03
N HIS A 136 2.76 13.26 27.62
CA HIS A 136 1.73 13.84 28.48
C HIS A 136 0.42 13.07 28.50
N GLY A 137 0.46 11.77 28.33
CA GLY A 137 -0.68 10.84 28.27
C GLY A 137 -1.43 10.60 29.59
N GLU A 138 -1.37 11.48 30.58
CA GLU A 138 -2.37 11.60 31.64
C GLU A 138 -3.22 12.86 31.38
N VAL A 139 -4.23 12.72 30.53
CA VAL A 139 -5.31 13.69 30.45
C VAL A 139 -6.11 13.57 31.75
N SER A 140 -5.77 14.39 32.72
CA SER A 140 -6.68 14.73 33.84
C SER A 140 -7.96 15.22 33.20
N THR A 141 -9.02 14.46 33.41
CA THR A 141 -10.39 14.88 33.06
C THR A 141 -10.67 16.23 33.71
N PRO A 142 -10.81 17.35 32.97
CA PRO A 142 -11.26 18.59 33.59
C PRO A 142 -12.67 18.36 34.07
N ALA A 143 -12.92 18.77 35.33
CA ALA A 143 -14.26 18.78 35.91
C ALA A 143 -15.24 19.49 34.96
N VAL A 144 -16.36 18.82 34.74
CA VAL A 144 -17.50 19.34 33.96
C VAL A 144 -17.90 20.68 34.55
N VAL A 145 -17.52 21.76 33.88
CA VAL A 145 -18.12 23.10 34.10
C VAL A 145 -19.25 23.19 33.09
N ASP A 146 -20.46 23.07 33.60
CA ASP A 146 -21.71 23.35 32.89
C ASP A 146 -21.69 24.79 32.36
N SER A 147 -21.27 24.96 31.14
CA SER A 147 -21.45 26.21 30.39
C SER A 147 -22.02 25.82 29.03
N ALA A 148 -23.33 25.99 28.89
CA ALA A 148 -24.03 25.87 27.63
C ALA A 148 -23.53 26.96 26.65
N GLY A 149 -22.37 26.76 26.08
CA GLY A 149 -21.93 27.39 24.84
C GLY A 149 -22.38 26.52 23.67
N PRO A 150 -22.54 27.07 22.44
CA PRO A 150 -22.93 26.28 21.29
C PRO A 150 -21.92 25.14 21.14
N ALA A 151 -22.42 23.90 21.05
CA ALA A 151 -21.63 22.72 20.92
C ALA A 151 -20.65 22.91 19.72
N VAL A 152 -19.36 23.03 20.02
CA VAL A 152 -18.33 23.03 18.99
C VAL A 152 -18.35 21.64 18.39
N GLU A 153 -18.85 21.53 17.16
CA GLU A 153 -18.80 20.26 16.42
C GLU A 153 -17.34 19.76 16.40
N PRO A 154 -17.11 18.51 16.79
CA PRO A 154 -15.78 17.94 16.76
C PRO A 154 -15.19 18.01 15.35
N ALA A 155 -13.87 18.07 15.23
CA ALA A 155 -13.16 18.31 13.97
C ALA A 155 -13.49 17.30 12.86
N TRP A 156 -13.93 16.09 13.22
CA TRP A 156 -14.37 15.05 12.28
C TRP A 156 -15.81 15.28 11.74
N ALA A 157 -16.67 16.04 12.41
CA ALA A 157 -17.99 16.46 11.91
C ALA A 157 -17.87 17.58 10.85
N ARG A 158 -16.66 18.11 10.63
CA ARG A 158 -16.41 19.14 9.64
C ARG A 158 -15.99 18.51 8.33
N THR A 159 -16.90 18.49 7.36
CA THR A 159 -16.67 18.45 5.91
C THR A 159 -15.30 17.92 5.46
N GLY A 160 -15.26 16.70 4.92
CA GLY A 160 -14.08 16.16 4.26
C GLY A 160 -13.75 14.70 4.55
N SER A 161 -14.52 14.02 5.41
CA SER A 161 -14.39 12.57 5.59
C SER A 161 -15.53 11.84 4.89
N VAL A 162 -15.23 10.69 4.31
CA VAL A 162 -16.23 9.76 3.76
C VAL A 162 -17.08 9.12 4.85
N LEU A 163 -16.64 9.21 6.10
CA LEU A 163 -17.35 8.79 7.32
C LEU A 163 -17.68 10.03 8.16
N PRO A 164 -18.77 10.79 7.87
CA PRO A 164 -19.04 12.09 8.45
C PRO A 164 -19.74 12.06 9.82
N LEU A 165 -20.11 10.87 10.32
CA LEU A 165 -20.81 10.73 11.60
C LEU A 165 -19.83 10.73 12.79
N PRO A 166 -20.33 10.92 14.03
CA PRO A 166 -19.54 10.78 15.24
C PRO A 166 -18.82 9.44 15.32
N GLU A 167 -17.56 9.44 15.77
CA GLU A 167 -16.76 8.24 16.02
C GLU A 167 -17.55 7.20 16.84
N GLN A 168 -18.23 7.65 17.91
CA GLN A 168 -19.02 6.77 18.76
C GLN A 168 -20.13 6.05 17.98
N THR A 169 -20.75 6.70 16.99
CA THR A 169 -21.78 6.07 16.15
C THR A 169 -21.20 4.91 15.37
N TYR A 170 -20.00 5.07 14.81
CA TYR A 170 -19.33 3.96 14.11
C TYR A 170 -18.96 2.86 15.07
N LEU A 171 -18.39 3.17 16.23
CA LEU A 171 -18.02 2.18 17.24
C LEU A 171 -19.23 1.37 17.74
N ASP A 172 -20.40 2.00 17.82
CA ASP A 172 -21.63 1.34 18.32
C ASP A 172 -22.32 0.47 17.26
N HIS A 173 -22.17 0.80 15.97
CA HIS A 173 -22.95 0.17 14.89
C HIS A 173 -22.13 -0.59 13.87
N THR A 174 -20.80 -0.63 13.99
CA THR A 174 -19.93 -1.24 13.00
C THR A 174 -18.81 -2.07 13.61
N ALA A 175 -18.20 -2.92 12.82
CA ALA A 175 -17.05 -3.73 13.18
C ALA A 175 -15.72 -2.97 12.99
N THR A 176 -15.64 -1.73 13.50
CA THR A 176 -14.47 -0.86 13.33
C THR A 176 -13.90 -0.39 14.66
N THR A 177 -12.65 0.05 14.70
CA THR A 177 -12.01 0.66 15.86
C THR A 177 -11.74 2.13 15.60
N ALA A 178 -11.43 2.91 16.66
CA ALA A 178 -11.04 4.32 16.52
C ALA A 178 -9.80 4.49 15.62
N LEU A 179 -8.86 3.54 15.68
CA LEU A 179 -7.68 3.54 14.82
C LEU A 179 -8.04 3.27 13.35
N ASP A 180 -8.98 2.36 13.10
CA ASP A 180 -9.45 2.11 11.72
C ASP A 180 -10.09 3.37 11.14
N LEU A 181 -10.96 4.04 11.87
CA LEU A 181 -11.63 5.28 11.41
C LEU A 181 -10.61 6.37 11.06
N GLN A 182 -9.57 6.50 11.85
CA GLN A 182 -8.52 7.47 11.60
C GLN A 182 -7.67 7.12 10.37
N ALA A 183 -7.43 5.84 10.13
CA ALA A 183 -6.56 5.36 9.05
C ALA A 183 -7.28 5.27 7.70
N LEU A 184 -8.55 4.81 7.69
CA LEU A 184 -9.30 4.48 6.46
C LEU A 184 -10.11 5.65 5.92
N ALA A 185 -10.52 6.58 6.78
CA ALA A 185 -11.34 7.72 6.40
C ALA A 185 -10.72 9.04 6.87
N PRO A 186 -9.58 9.44 6.34
CA PRO A 186 -8.94 10.69 6.74
C PRO A 186 -9.81 11.88 6.38
N VAL A 187 -9.74 12.94 7.20
CA VAL A 187 -10.36 14.23 6.88
C VAL A 187 -9.53 14.92 5.80
N VAL A 188 -10.14 15.21 4.68
CA VAL A 188 -9.48 15.86 3.53
C VAL A 188 -9.91 17.32 3.45
N PRO A 189 -8.97 18.31 3.43
CA PRO A 189 -9.30 19.71 3.26
C PRO A 189 -9.99 20.01 1.92
N GLU A 190 -10.93 20.95 1.89
CA GLU A 190 -11.68 21.37 0.69
C GLU A 190 -10.76 21.72 -0.51
N GLN A 191 -9.63 22.35 -0.22
CA GLN A 191 -8.64 22.71 -1.25
C GLN A 191 -8.05 21.48 -1.95
N VAL A 192 -7.85 20.38 -1.21
CA VAL A 192 -7.33 19.12 -1.76
C VAL A 192 -8.39 18.47 -2.67
N ARG A 193 -9.67 18.53 -2.28
CA ARG A 193 -10.79 18.09 -3.11
C ARG A 193 -10.75 18.76 -4.49
N ALA A 194 -10.72 20.09 -4.50
CA ALA A 194 -10.68 20.86 -5.74
C ALA A 194 -9.46 20.52 -6.61
N GLN A 195 -8.29 20.32 -5.99
CA GLN A 195 -7.07 19.92 -6.69
C GLN A 195 -7.19 18.52 -7.31
N VAL A 196 -7.72 17.55 -6.57
CA VAL A 196 -7.90 16.16 -7.05
C VAL A 196 -8.87 16.13 -8.22
N GLU A 197 -10.01 16.83 -8.13
CA GLU A 197 -11.00 16.88 -9.20
C GLU A 197 -10.45 17.59 -10.45
N ALA A 198 -9.69 18.66 -10.29
CA ALA A 198 -9.06 19.38 -11.41
C ALA A 198 -7.95 18.54 -12.07
N ALA A 199 -7.19 17.78 -11.29
CA ALA A 199 -6.08 16.97 -11.81
C ALA A 199 -6.58 15.79 -12.64
N ASP A 200 -7.78 15.25 -12.36
CA ASP A 200 -8.34 14.08 -13.04
C ASP A 200 -9.74 14.32 -13.61
N ASN A 201 -9.86 15.27 -14.52
CA ASN A 201 -11.11 15.63 -15.18
C ASN A 201 -11.65 14.57 -16.17
N ARG A 202 -10.90 13.49 -16.41
CA ARG A 202 -11.25 12.44 -17.39
C ARG A 202 -11.79 11.18 -16.75
N LEU A 203 -11.76 11.05 -15.43
CA LEU A 203 -12.12 9.82 -14.74
C LEU A 203 -13.52 9.33 -15.07
N ASP A 204 -14.51 10.22 -15.16
CA ASP A 204 -15.89 9.85 -15.46
C ASP A 204 -16.04 9.33 -16.90
N VAL A 205 -15.33 9.92 -17.85
CA VAL A 205 -15.30 9.47 -19.24
C VAL A 205 -14.62 8.10 -19.35
N ASP A 206 -13.52 7.91 -18.64
CA ASP A 206 -12.79 6.65 -18.62
C ASP A 206 -13.61 5.54 -17.96
N LEU A 207 -14.35 5.85 -16.90
CA LEU A 207 -15.25 4.92 -16.23
C LEU A 207 -16.47 4.57 -17.11
N ALA A 208 -17.02 5.54 -17.81
CA ALA A 208 -18.09 5.30 -18.79
C ALA A 208 -17.60 4.38 -19.93
N ASP A 209 -16.42 4.65 -20.49
CA ASP A 209 -15.79 3.79 -21.49
C ASP A 209 -15.50 2.38 -20.95
N TRP A 210 -15.12 2.27 -19.65
CA TRP A 210 -14.93 0.98 -19.00
C TRP A 210 -16.22 0.16 -18.94
N ARG A 211 -17.32 0.79 -18.56
CA ARG A 211 -18.65 0.16 -18.44
C ARG A 211 -19.29 -0.16 -19.79
N ASP A 212 -18.97 0.60 -20.82
CA ASP A 212 -19.49 0.40 -22.16
C ASP A 212 -18.85 -0.83 -22.82
N GLY A 213 -19.65 -1.90 -23.02
CA GLY A 213 -19.25 -3.11 -23.73
C GLY A 213 -18.89 -2.89 -25.21
N THR A 214 -19.29 -1.75 -25.80
CA THR A 214 -19.07 -1.37 -27.21
C THR A 214 -17.90 -0.38 -27.37
N SER A 215 -17.25 0.03 -26.27
CA SER A 215 -16.13 0.94 -26.33
C SER A 215 -15.01 0.43 -27.22
N LYS A 216 -14.44 1.34 -28.01
CA LYS A 216 -13.31 1.04 -28.90
C LYS A 216 -11.97 1.08 -28.21
N ARG A 217 -11.95 1.37 -26.91
CA ARG A 217 -10.73 1.39 -26.10
C ARG A 217 -10.41 0.00 -25.60
N THR A 218 -9.15 -0.35 -25.62
CA THR A 218 -8.68 -1.62 -25.06
C THR A 218 -8.74 -1.57 -23.54
N LYS A 219 -9.21 -2.66 -22.92
CA LYS A 219 -9.37 -2.83 -21.47
C LYS A 219 -8.46 -3.92 -20.96
N VAL A 220 -7.82 -3.69 -19.82
CA VAL A 220 -6.98 -4.67 -19.13
C VAL A 220 -7.52 -4.87 -17.71
N VAL A 221 -7.77 -6.13 -17.35
CA VAL A 221 -8.21 -6.55 -16.03
C VAL A 221 -7.03 -7.10 -15.26
N LEU A 222 -6.80 -6.57 -14.06
CA LEU A 222 -5.80 -7.01 -13.09
C LEU A 222 -6.41 -7.33 -11.72
N LEU A 223 -7.56 -6.71 -11.40
CA LEU A 223 -8.30 -6.92 -10.15
C LEU A 223 -9.21 -8.16 -10.23
N GLY A 224 -8.65 -9.24 -10.76
CA GLY A 224 -9.30 -10.51 -10.98
C GLY A 224 -8.46 -11.39 -11.90
N PRO A 225 -9.10 -12.33 -12.61
CA PRO A 225 -8.48 -13.10 -13.68
C PRO A 225 -7.88 -12.18 -14.74
N VAL A 226 -6.55 -12.22 -14.90
CA VAL A 226 -5.87 -11.31 -15.84
C VAL A 226 -6.38 -11.52 -17.25
N SER A 227 -6.90 -10.46 -17.86
CA SER A 227 -7.44 -10.51 -19.21
C SER A 227 -7.23 -9.20 -19.96
N VAL A 228 -7.24 -9.27 -21.28
CA VAL A 228 -7.15 -8.13 -22.19
C VAL A 228 -8.32 -8.21 -23.18
N THR A 229 -9.13 -7.19 -23.20
CA THR A 229 -10.24 -7.05 -24.16
C THR A 229 -9.88 -5.95 -25.16
N PRO A 230 -9.50 -6.31 -26.40
CA PRO A 230 -9.22 -5.33 -27.44
C PRO A 230 -10.45 -4.49 -27.79
N GLY A 231 -10.27 -3.20 -28.04
CA GLY A 231 -11.35 -2.28 -28.38
C GLY A 231 -11.95 -2.46 -29.78
N ARG A 232 -11.41 -3.34 -30.60
CA ARG A 232 -11.92 -3.69 -31.92
C ARG A 232 -11.86 -5.19 -32.14
N GLY A 233 -13.01 -5.78 -32.40
CA GLY A 233 -13.14 -7.16 -32.87
C GLY A 233 -13.37 -8.20 -31.78
N ASN A 234 -13.69 -9.40 -32.23
CA ASN A 234 -13.80 -10.56 -31.34
C ASN A 234 -12.47 -10.79 -30.60
N PRO A 235 -12.50 -11.21 -29.35
CA PRO A 235 -11.29 -11.56 -28.64
C PRO A 235 -10.53 -12.62 -29.42
N THR A 236 -9.42 -12.24 -30.03
CA THR A 236 -8.53 -13.20 -30.67
C THR A 236 -7.93 -14.08 -29.56
N PRO A 237 -7.89 -15.40 -29.72
CA PRO A 237 -7.22 -16.24 -28.76
C PRO A 237 -5.80 -15.72 -28.56
N THR A 238 -5.53 -15.19 -27.37
CA THR A 238 -4.24 -14.58 -27.03
C THR A 238 -3.42 -15.59 -26.23
N SER A 239 -2.13 -15.69 -26.52
CA SER A 239 -1.30 -16.55 -25.70
C SER A 239 -1.24 -16.01 -24.27
N SER A 240 -1.32 -16.90 -23.29
CA SER A 240 -1.22 -16.55 -21.88
C SER A 240 0.08 -15.80 -21.55
N ARG A 241 1.14 -16.02 -22.34
CA ARG A 241 2.40 -15.27 -22.24
C ARG A 241 2.24 -13.82 -22.67
N THR A 242 1.51 -13.53 -23.74
CA THR A 242 1.30 -12.15 -24.19
C THR A 242 0.44 -11.38 -23.18
N THR A 243 -0.57 -12.03 -22.59
CA THR A 243 -1.38 -11.47 -21.51
C THR A 243 -0.54 -11.14 -20.27
N GLU A 244 0.35 -12.05 -19.87
CA GLU A 244 1.31 -11.81 -18.78
C GLU A 244 2.20 -10.59 -19.05
N ILE A 245 2.70 -10.46 -20.27
CA ILE A 245 3.56 -9.33 -20.65
C ILE A 245 2.78 -8.01 -20.62
N VAL A 246 1.52 -8.00 -21.03
CA VAL A 246 0.66 -6.83 -20.88
C VAL A 246 0.53 -6.48 -19.40
N ALA A 247 0.18 -7.44 -18.54
CA ALA A 247 0.09 -7.22 -17.10
C ALA A 247 1.40 -6.68 -16.51
N TYR A 248 2.55 -7.20 -16.92
CA TYR A 248 3.85 -6.70 -16.52
C TYR A 248 4.05 -5.23 -16.92
N LEU A 249 3.77 -4.87 -18.17
CA LEU A 249 3.95 -3.51 -18.66
C LEU A 249 2.99 -2.50 -18.00
N THR A 250 1.78 -2.91 -17.66
CA THR A 250 0.81 -2.04 -16.94
C THR A 250 1.29 -1.67 -15.53
N THR A 251 2.13 -2.49 -14.92
CA THR A 251 2.73 -2.19 -13.60
C THR A 251 3.97 -1.30 -13.69
N ARG A 252 4.32 -0.83 -14.88
CA ARG A 252 5.51 0.00 -15.14
C ARG A 252 5.12 1.32 -15.81
N PRO A 253 4.47 2.27 -15.09
CA PRO A 253 3.93 3.50 -15.69
C PRO A 253 5.01 4.38 -16.32
N ASN A 254 6.23 4.32 -15.81
CA ASN A 254 7.38 5.05 -16.36
C ASN A 254 8.05 4.34 -17.55
N GLY A 255 7.53 3.15 -17.91
CA GLY A 255 8.14 2.30 -18.92
C GLY A 255 9.27 1.44 -18.38
N VAL A 256 9.81 0.59 -19.22
CA VAL A 256 10.86 -0.38 -18.88
C VAL A 256 11.89 -0.45 -20.00
N SER A 257 13.19 -0.46 -19.64
CA SER A 257 14.27 -0.66 -20.60
C SER A 257 14.21 -2.06 -21.22
N ILE A 258 14.86 -2.24 -22.37
CA ILE A 258 14.92 -3.58 -23.00
C ILE A 258 15.62 -4.61 -22.10
N ASP A 259 16.61 -4.17 -21.32
CA ASP A 259 17.40 -5.03 -20.45
C ASP A 259 16.60 -5.46 -19.23
N GLN A 260 15.90 -4.50 -18.57
CA GLN A 260 15.00 -4.80 -17.46
C GLN A 260 13.83 -5.70 -17.89
N TYR A 261 13.24 -5.41 -19.04
CA TYR A 261 12.18 -6.24 -19.62
C TYR A 261 12.64 -7.68 -19.87
N ALA A 262 13.89 -7.85 -20.35
CA ALA A 262 14.50 -9.15 -20.57
C ALA A 262 14.74 -9.90 -19.25
N THR A 263 15.35 -9.22 -18.26
CA THR A 263 15.68 -9.81 -16.96
C THR A 263 14.43 -10.23 -16.18
N ASP A 264 13.41 -9.39 -16.15
CA ASP A 264 12.20 -9.67 -15.38
C ASP A 264 11.37 -10.82 -15.96
N LEU A 265 11.35 -10.96 -17.29
CA LEU A 265 10.50 -11.94 -17.96
C LEU A 265 11.23 -13.20 -18.44
N TRP A 266 12.56 -13.19 -18.49
CA TRP A 266 13.40 -14.35 -18.83
C TRP A 266 14.60 -14.45 -17.87
N PRO A 267 14.37 -14.64 -16.54
CA PRO A 267 15.44 -14.65 -15.54
C PRO A 267 16.41 -15.83 -15.68
N ASP A 268 15.96 -16.93 -16.28
CA ASP A 268 16.72 -18.17 -16.40
C ASP A 268 17.69 -18.23 -17.61
N GLU A 269 17.84 -17.12 -18.35
CA GLU A 269 18.71 -17.05 -19.53
C GLU A 269 20.00 -16.24 -19.20
N PRO A 270 21.05 -16.86 -18.64
CA PRO A 270 22.14 -16.14 -17.97
C PRO A 270 23.30 -15.66 -18.85
N ASP A 271 23.37 -15.97 -20.16
CA ASP A 271 24.60 -15.75 -20.92
C ASP A 271 24.61 -14.56 -21.87
N ILE A 272 25.71 -13.77 -21.78
CA ILE A 272 26.01 -12.58 -22.61
C ILE A 272 25.95 -12.90 -24.13
N ILE A 273 26.27 -14.11 -24.55
CA ILE A 273 26.16 -14.56 -25.96
C ILE A 273 24.70 -14.69 -26.38
N GLU A 274 23.78 -14.95 -25.44
CA GLU A 274 22.34 -15.01 -25.68
C GLU A 274 21.64 -13.64 -25.62
N PHE A 275 22.33 -12.59 -25.16
CA PHE A 275 21.79 -11.24 -25.03
C PHE A 275 21.16 -10.69 -26.32
N THR A 276 21.78 -10.99 -27.48
CA THR A 276 21.21 -10.64 -28.79
C THR A 276 19.92 -11.43 -29.06
N LYS A 277 19.87 -12.70 -28.66
CA LYS A 277 18.69 -13.57 -28.81
C LYS A 277 17.57 -13.07 -27.87
N VAL A 278 17.90 -12.69 -26.62
CA VAL A 278 16.94 -12.14 -25.65
C VAL A 278 16.37 -10.82 -26.15
N LYS A 279 17.18 -9.91 -26.67
CA LYS A 279 16.70 -8.67 -27.31
C LYS A 279 15.75 -8.95 -28.48
N SER A 280 16.00 -9.99 -29.25
CA SER A 280 15.08 -10.42 -30.32
C SER A 280 13.76 -10.93 -29.74
N LYS A 281 13.78 -11.72 -28.65
CA LYS A 281 12.57 -12.17 -27.94
C LYS A 281 11.76 -11.00 -27.41
N VAL A 282 12.40 -10.00 -26.77
CA VAL A 282 11.74 -8.78 -26.30
C VAL A 282 11.06 -8.04 -27.46
N ARG A 283 11.74 -7.84 -28.58
CA ARG A 283 11.16 -7.15 -29.75
C ARG A 283 9.97 -7.92 -30.33
N THR A 284 10.07 -9.25 -30.41
CA THR A 284 8.99 -10.11 -30.89
C THR A 284 7.79 -10.04 -29.96
N SER A 285 8.01 -10.17 -28.65
CA SER A 285 6.94 -10.07 -27.65
C SER A 285 6.27 -8.70 -27.63
N ALA A 286 7.05 -7.61 -27.70
CA ALA A 286 6.53 -6.26 -27.82
C ALA A 286 5.68 -6.06 -29.09
N SER A 287 6.06 -6.71 -30.20
CA SER A 287 5.25 -6.71 -31.43
C SER A 287 3.91 -7.45 -31.24
N GLN A 288 3.91 -8.57 -30.52
CA GLN A 288 2.68 -9.31 -30.18
C GLN A 288 1.77 -8.50 -29.24
N VAL A 289 2.34 -7.88 -28.23
CA VAL A 289 1.61 -6.97 -27.32
C VAL A 289 0.99 -5.80 -28.08
N ARG A 290 1.75 -5.17 -28.97
CA ARG A 290 1.26 -4.05 -29.80
C ARG A 290 0.08 -4.50 -30.67
N LYS A 291 0.19 -5.66 -31.29
CA LYS A 291 -0.91 -6.23 -32.09
C LYS A 291 -2.15 -6.52 -31.25
N LEU A 292 -1.97 -7.01 -30.03
CA LEU A 292 -3.06 -7.32 -29.11
C LEU A 292 -3.75 -6.04 -28.62
N LEU A 293 -2.98 -5.06 -28.15
CA LEU A 293 -3.53 -3.81 -27.61
C LEU A 293 -4.13 -2.91 -28.70
N GLY A 294 -3.56 -2.97 -29.92
CA GLY A 294 -3.99 -2.16 -31.04
C GLY A 294 -3.65 -0.68 -30.91
N VAL A 295 -4.46 0.13 -31.61
CA VAL A 295 -4.28 1.58 -31.73
C VAL A 295 -5.24 2.29 -30.78
N ASN A 296 -4.76 3.31 -30.09
CA ASN A 296 -5.58 4.21 -29.32
C ASN A 296 -6.55 4.97 -30.25
N PRO A 297 -7.87 4.82 -30.09
CA PRO A 297 -8.85 5.44 -30.98
C PRO A 297 -8.89 6.97 -30.89
N ARG A 298 -8.30 7.56 -29.84
CA ARG A 298 -8.26 9.02 -29.65
C ARG A 298 -7.07 9.67 -30.35
N THR A 299 -5.90 9.00 -30.30
CA THR A 299 -4.65 9.56 -30.82
C THR A 299 -4.25 9.00 -32.19
N GLY A 300 -4.79 7.83 -32.56
CA GLY A 300 -4.37 7.10 -33.75
C GLY A 300 -2.99 6.42 -33.62
N VAL A 301 -2.38 6.42 -32.44
CA VAL A 301 -1.07 5.82 -32.18
C VAL A 301 -1.25 4.46 -31.47
N ASP A 302 -0.31 3.52 -31.68
CA ASP A 302 -0.32 2.24 -30.97
C ASP A 302 -0.29 2.45 -29.46
N TYR A 303 -1.07 1.66 -28.67
CA TYR A 303 -1.00 1.69 -27.20
C TYR A 303 0.37 1.30 -26.65
N LEU A 304 1.16 0.55 -27.40
CA LEU A 304 2.58 0.34 -27.14
C LEU A 304 3.38 0.91 -28.31
N PRO A 305 3.85 2.15 -28.26
CA PRO A 305 4.64 2.78 -29.33
C PRO A 305 5.89 1.96 -29.67
N ARG A 306 6.37 2.11 -30.88
CA ARG A 306 7.62 1.48 -31.31
C ARG A 306 8.79 2.15 -30.58
N ASN A 307 9.62 1.33 -29.95
CA ASN A 307 10.84 1.80 -29.35
C ASN A 307 11.80 2.28 -30.46
N SER A 308 12.31 3.52 -30.35
CA SER A 308 13.19 4.12 -31.34
C SER A 308 14.58 3.45 -31.41
N GLY A 309 14.92 2.59 -30.43
CA GLY A 309 16.24 1.98 -30.31
C GLY A 309 17.33 2.94 -29.84
N ALA A 310 16.99 4.20 -29.50
CA ALA A 310 17.91 5.14 -28.88
C ALA A 310 18.34 4.66 -27.48
N LEU A 311 19.51 5.09 -27.04
CA LEU A 311 20.01 4.81 -25.71
C LEU A 311 18.99 5.33 -24.66
N GLY A 312 18.57 4.47 -23.73
CA GLY A 312 17.56 4.82 -22.73
C GLY A 312 16.09 4.75 -23.19
N ALA A 313 15.81 4.33 -24.43
CA ALA A 313 14.45 4.16 -24.90
C ALA A 313 13.72 3.04 -24.14
N ALA A 314 12.57 3.37 -23.56
CA ALA A 314 11.76 2.45 -22.76
C ALA A 314 10.52 1.96 -23.53
N TYR A 315 10.06 0.74 -23.20
CA TYR A 315 8.74 0.25 -23.55
C TYR A 315 7.73 0.81 -22.55
N ARG A 316 6.93 1.78 -22.99
CA ARG A 316 5.93 2.45 -22.17
C ARG A 316 4.56 2.33 -22.82
N LEU A 317 3.55 1.97 -22.05
CA LEU A 317 2.17 1.95 -22.49
C LEU A 317 1.60 3.38 -22.57
N ASP A 318 0.71 3.59 -23.53
CA ASP A 318 -0.08 4.82 -23.62
C ASP A 318 -0.95 4.95 -22.36
N PRO A 319 -0.95 6.09 -21.66
CA PRO A 319 -1.73 6.31 -20.44
C PRO A 319 -3.25 6.26 -20.68
N ASP A 320 -3.72 6.35 -21.93
CA ASP A 320 -5.13 6.19 -22.28
C ASP A 320 -5.62 4.74 -22.29
N LEU A 321 -4.74 3.77 -22.07
CA LEU A 321 -5.15 2.37 -21.91
C LEU A 321 -6.02 2.23 -20.66
N LEU A 322 -7.19 1.62 -20.81
CA LEU A 322 -8.07 1.40 -19.67
C LEU A 322 -7.61 0.20 -18.86
N ILE A 323 -7.25 0.43 -17.59
CA ILE A 323 -6.77 -0.58 -16.66
C ILE A 323 -7.60 -0.46 -15.37
N ASP A 324 -8.28 -1.54 -14.97
CA ASP A 324 -9.13 -1.56 -13.77
C ASP A 324 -8.40 -1.13 -12.50
N ALA A 325 -7.19 -1.61 -12.30
CA ALA A 325 -6.36 -1.25 -11.15
C ALA A 325 -5.99 0.25 -11.10
N VAL A 326 -5.82 0.88 -12.26
CA VAL A 326 -5.58 2.33 -12.36
C VAL A 326 -6.88 3.10 -12.08
N LEU A 327 -7.99 2.66 -12.66
CA LEU A 327 -9.30 3.26 -12.41
C LEU A 327 -9.69 3.14 -10.93
N PHE A 328 -9.45 1.98 -10.32
CA PHE A 328 -9.69 1.73 -8.89
C PHE A 328 -8.97 2.77 -8.02
N ARG A 329 -7.67 2.98 -8.22
CA ARG A 329 -6.90 3.96 -7.46
C ARG A 329 -7.40 5.39 -7.67
N ARG A 330 -7.72 5.75 -8.91
CA ARG A 330 -8.24 7.08 -9.26
C ARG A 330 -9.58 7.34 -8.58
N LEU A 331 -10.49 6.37 -8.61
CA LEU A 331 -11.79 6.43 -7.92
C LEU A 331 -11.64 6.50 -6.41
N GLN A 332 -10.74 5.70 -5.82
CA GLN A 332 -10.43 5.74 -4.39
C GLN A 332 -9.93 7.14 -3.97
N VAL A 333 -8.97 7.70 -4.70
CA VAL A 333 -8.41 9.03 -4.41
C VAL A 333 -9.50 10.11 -4.48
N ARG A 334 -10.32 10.10 -5.55
CA ARG A 334 -11.42 11.07 -5.71
C ARG A 334 -12.52 10.87 -4.66
N GLY A 335 -12.90 9.63 -4.39
CA GLY A 335 -13.92 9.31 -3.40
C GLY A 335 -13.52 9.77 -2.00
N LEU A 336 -12.28 9.48 -1.57
CA LEU A 336 -11.78 9.98 -0.28
C LEU A 336 -11.71 11.51 -0.22
N ALA A 337 -11.31 12.17 -1.33
CA ALA A 337 -11.25 13.62 -1.40
C ALA A 337 -12.63 14.32 -1.34
N ARG A 338 -13.68 13.64 -1.83
CA ARG A 338 -15.06 14.13 -1.83
C ARG A 338 -15.76 14.01 -0.48
N GLY A 339 -15.16 13.27 0.45
CA GLY A 339 -15.78 13.02 1.75
C GLY A 339 -17.10 12.25 1.62
N ALA A 340 -18.15 12.64 2.33
CA ALA A 340 -19.44 11.95 2.33
C ALA A 340 -20.06 11.77 0.92
N GLU A 341 -19.83 12.70 0.00
CA GLU A 341 -20.29 12.61 -1.38
C GLU A 341 -19.47 11.64 -2.23
N GLY A 342 -18.35 11.14 -1.70
CA GLY A 342 -17.43 10.26 -2.42
C GLY A 342 -17.77 8.78 -2.34
N ILE A 343 -18.78 8.38 -1.57
CA ILE A 343 -19.13 6.97 -1.38
C ILE A 343 -19.46 6.26 -2.71
N ASP A 344 -20.06 6.97 -3.67
CA ASP A 344 -20.38 6.44 -4.97
C ASP A 344 -19.11 6.13 -5.80
N ASP A 345 -18.07 6.93 -5.66
CA ASP A 345 -16.77 6.67 -6.29
C ASP A 345 -16.11 5.42 -5.67
N LEU A 346 -16.19 5.26 -4.35
CA LEU A 346 -15.67 4.08 -3.67
C LEU A 346 -16.42 2.82 -4.08
N TRP A 347 -17.73 2.88 -4.22
CA TRP A 347 -18.54 1.80 -4.78
C TRP A 347 -18.17 1.51 -6.23
N ALA A 348 -17.95 2.54 -7.04
CA ALA A 348 -17.54 2.36 -8.42
C ALA A 348 -16.18 1.65 -8.51
N ALA A 349 -15.25 1.94 -7.57
CA ALA A 349 -13.98 1.26 -7.46
C ALA A 349 -14.15 -0.22 -7.09
N LEU A 350 -14.96 -0.54 -6.07
CA LEU A 350 -15.25 -1.93 -5.68
C LEU A 350 -15.88 -2.74 -6.81
N ASN A 351 -16.71 -2.11 -7.64
CA ASN A 351 -17.35 -2.77 -8.80
C ASN A 351 -16.35 -3.11 -9.93
N LEU A 352 -15.12 -2.63 -9.88
CA LEU A 352 -14.05 -3.05 -10.81
C LEU A 352 -13.43 -4.40 -10.41
N VAL A 353 -13.62 -4.83 -9.17
CA VAL A 353 -13.03 -6.06 -8.63
C VAL A 353 -13.82 -7.26 -9.11
N SER A 354 -13.20 -8.08 -9.96
CA SER A 354 -13.81 -9.26 -10.54
C SER A 354 -13.37 -10.60 -9.91
N GLY A 355 -12.36 -10.56 -9.01
CA GLY A 355 -11.83 -11.73 -8.34
C GLY A 355 -10.50 -11.45 -7.64
N ILE A 356 -9.74 -12.51 -7.39
CA ILE A 356 -8.40 -12.41 -6.79
C ILE A 356 -7.47 -11.67 -7.76
N PRO A 357 -6.83 -10.56 -7.32
CA PRO A 357 -5.91 -9.79 -8.15
C PRO A 357 -4.82 -10.65 -8.79
N PHE A 358 -4.57 -10.42 -10.06
CA PHE A 358 -3.63 -11.21 -10.87
C PHE A 358 -3.88 -12.72 -10.87
N SER A 359 -5.12 -13.18 -10.68
CA SER A 359 -5.45 -14.62 -10.77
C SER A 359 -5.39 -15.14 -12.22
N HIS A 360 -5.56 -16.46 -12.39
CA HIS A 360 -5.43 -17.20 -13.65
C HIS A 360 -4.04 -17.07 -14.30
N ARG A 361 -3.02 -17.10 -13.45
CA ARG A 361 -1.61 -17.06 -13.89
C ARG A 361 -1.29 -18.31 -14.70
N ARG A 362 -0.49 -18.16 -15.79
CA ARG A 362 0.04 -19.32 -16.49
C ARG A 362 1.05 -20.07 -15.60
N PRO A 363 1.15 -21.40 -15.70
CA PRO A 363 2.19 -22.15 -15.02
C PRO A 363 3.60 -21.63 -15.36
N GLY A 364 4.43 -21.44 -14.35
CA GLY A 364 5.80 -20.92 -14.50
C GLY A 364 5.89 -19.47 -15.00
N GLY A 365 4.79 -18.71 -14.90
CA GLY A 365 4.76 -17.29 -15.22
C GLY A 365 4.64 -16.40 -13.98
N TYR A 366 4.66 -15.07 -14.22
CA TYR A 366 4.48 -14.04 -13.19
C TYR A 366 5.57 -14.05 -12.08
N GLY A 367 6.75 -14.61 -12.32
CA GLY A 367 7.86 -14.57 -11.36
C GLY A 367 8.25 -13.15 -10.95
N TRP A 368 8.13 -12.19 -11.86
CA TRP A 368 8.35 -10.77 -11.60
C TRP A 368 7.39 -10.17 -10.55
N LEU A 369 6.19 -10.75 -10.39
CA LEU A 369 5.18 -10.26 -9.45
C LEU A 369 5.55 -10.60 -8.00
N ALA A 370 6.16 -11.76 -7.76
CA ALA A 370 6.54 -12.20 -6.41
C ALA A 370 7.51 -11.23 -5.71
N GLY A 371 8.44 -10.62 -6.48
CA GLY A 371 9.37 -9.63 -5.93
C GLY A 371 8.77 -8.25 -5.66
N VAL A 372 7.58 -7.95 -6.22
CA VAL A 372 6.92 -6.64 -6.11
C VAL A 372 5.74 -6.68 -5.14
N GLY A 373 5.08 -7.83 -4.96
CA GLY A 373 3.97 -8.02 -4.03
C GLY A 373 2.69 -7.25 -4.36
N LEU A 374 2.50 -6.85 -5.63
CA LEU A 374 1.35 -6.05 -6.06
C LEU A 374 0.00 -6.74 -5.87
N ASP A 375 -0.05 -8.06 -5.98
CA ASP A 375 -1.27 -8.85 -5.73
C ASP A 375 -1.74 -8.71 -4.28
N HIS A 376 -0.81 -8.76 -3.32
CA HIS A 376 -1.11 -8.50 -1.91
C HIS A 376 -1.46 -7.04 -1.66
N GLU A 377 -0.74 -6.10 -2.28
CA GLU A 377 -1.04 -4.67 -2.17
C GLU A 377 -2.47 -4.36 -2.63
N TYR A 378 -2.87 -4.86 -3.80
CA TYR A 378 -4.24 -4.65 -4.29
C TYR A 378 -5.28 -5.35 -3.41
N THR A 379 -5.01 -6.56 -2.94
CA THR A 379 -5.94 -7.25 -2.01
C THR A 379 -6.16 -6.42 -0.76
N ALA A 380 -5.10 -5.91 -0.13
CA ALA A 380 -5.21 -5.05 1.05
C ALA A 380 -5.97 -3.74 0.75
N MET A 381 -5.69 -3.07 -0.37
CA MET A 381 -6.43 -1.87 -0.77
C MET A 381 -7.93 -2.14 -0.98
N ILE A 382 -8.27 -3.29 -1.54
CA ILE A 382 -9.68 -3.70 -1.73
C ILE A 382 -10.34 -3.94 -0.38
N VAL A 383 -9.65 -4.58 0.57
CA VAL A 383 -10.17 -4.82 1.93
C VAL A 383 -10.43 -3.51 2.65
N ASP A 384 -9.45 -2.62 2.67
CA ASP A 384 -9.56 -1.31 3.33
C ASP A 384 -10.73 -0.50 2.75
N LEU A 385 -10.85 -0.49 1.43
CA LEU A 385 -11.94 0.22 0.76
C LEU A 385 -13.30 -0.42 1.04
N ALA A 386 -13.40 -1.74 1.00
CA ALA A 386 -14.62 -2.47 1.29
C ALA A 386 -15.06 -2.27 2.74
N HIS A 387 -14.12 -2.28 3.68
CA HIS A 387 -14.39 -2.00 5.09
C HIS A 387 -14.89 -0.56 5.30
N THR A 388 -14.29 0.43 4.63
CA THR A 388 -14.74 1.81 4.67
C THR A 388 -16.19 1.93 4.16
N VAL A 389 -16.50 1.32 3.03
CA VAL A 389 -17.85 1.34 2.44
C VAL A 389 -18.85 0.57 3.32
N ALA A 390 -18.46 -0.60 3.86
CA ALA A 390 -19.31 -1.36 4.78
C ALA A 390 -19.61 -0.58 6.05
N THR A 391 -18.60 0.07 6.63
CA THR A 391 -18.73 0.93 7.82
C THR A 391 -19.70 2.09 7.57
N HIS A 392 -19.61 2.75 6.40
CA HIS A 392 -20.55 3.81 6.02
C HIS A 392 -22.01 3.31 6.01
N HIS A 393 -22.25 2.20 5.31
CA HIS A 393 -23.61 1.66 5.13
C HIS A 393 -24.18 1.07 6.43
N LEU A 394 -23.37 0.42 7.27
CA LEU A 394 -23.81 -0.06 8.58
C LEU A 394 -24.26 1.09 9.47
N ALA A 395 -23.49 2.17 9.52
CA ALA A 395 -23.84 3.36 10.29
C ALA A 395 -25.08 4.08 9.73
N ALA A 396 -25.34 3.97 8.43
CA ALA A 396 -26.54 4.47 7.77
C ALA A 396 -27.77 3.54 7.93
N GLY A 397 -27.61 2.35 8.52
CA GLY A 397 -28.68 1.36 8.65
C GLY A 397 -29.00 0.60 7.36
N GLU A 398 -28.01 0.41 6.50
CA GLU A 398 -28.10 -0.23 5.18
C GLU A 398 -27.26 -1.51 5.12
N PRO A 399 -27.62 -2.56 5.90
CA PRO A 399 -26.78 -3.75 6.08
C PRO A 399 -26.60 -4.59 4.80
N GLU A 400 -27.52 -4.52 3.84
CA GLU A 400 -27.40 -5.21 2.55
C GLU A 400 -26.23 -4.68 1.73
N GLN A 401 -26.10 -3.35 1.66
CA GLN A 401 -25.01 -2.67 0.96
C GLN A 401 -23.67 -2.93 1.66
N ALA A 402 -23.66 -2.92 2.99
CA ALA A 402 -22.50 -3.26 3.78
C ALA A 402 -22.02 -4.70 3.49
N ALA A 403 -22.94 -5.66 3.52
CA ALA A 403 -22.63 -7.05 3.20
C ALA A 403 -22.10 -7.21 1.77
N ALA A 404 -22.67 -6.48 0.81
CA ALA A 404 -22.22 -6.51 -0.57
C ALA A 404 -20.78 -5.99 -0.71
N ALA A 405 -20.41 -4.92 0.01
CA ALA A 405 -19.04 -4.41 0.03
C ALA A 405 -18.05 -5.42 0.63
N ALA A 406 -18.38 -5.99 1.80
CA ALA A 406 -17.54 -7.00 2.46
C ALA A 406 -17.34 -8.26 1.59
N GLN A 407 -18.36 -8.68 0.84
CA GLN A 407 -18.25 -9.80 -0.10
C GLN A 407 -17.28 -9.52 -1.26
N VAL A 408 -17.08 -8.26 -1.66
CA VAL A 408 -16.05 -7.92 -2.66
C VAL A 408 -14.65 -8.22 -2.12
N ALA A 409 -14.38 -7.88 -0.86
CA ALA A 409 -13.10 -8.17 -0.22
C ALA A 409 -12.83 -9.68 -0.13
N LEU A 410 -13.82 -10.48 0.26
CA LEU A 410 -13.69 -11.95 0.25
C LEU A 410 -13.43 -12.51 -1.16
N ARG A 411 -14.10 -11.98 -2.16
CA ARG A 411 -13.90 -12.37 -3.57
C ARG A 411 -12.50 -12.06 -4.06
N ALA A 412 -11.88 -11.00 -3.54
CA ALA A 412 -10.49 -10.65 -3.81
C ALA A 412 -9.48 -11.60 -3.12
N GLY A 413 -9.94 -12.62 -2.40
CA GLY A 413 -9.09 -13.63 -1.77
C GLY A 413 -8.45 -13.15 -0.47
N SER A 414 -9.11 -12.24 0.25
CA SER A 414 -8.64 -11.78 1.55
C SER A 414 -8.66 -12.90 2.58
N SER A 415 -7.59 -12.97 3.37
CA SER A 415 -7.50 -13.78 4.58
C SER A 415 -7.65 -12.93 5.86
N GLU A 416 -7.95 -11.64 5.73
CA GLU A 416 -8.13 -10.73 6.85
C GLU A 416 -9.50 -10.92 7.51
N ASP A 417 -9.58 -10.64 8.81
CA ASP A 417 -10.83 -10.79 9.58
C ASP A 417 -11.86 -9.70 9.27
N ALA A 418 -11.42 -8.53 8.81
CA ALA A 418 -12.28 -7.37 8.60
C ALA A 418 -13.53 -7.67 7.73
N PRO A 419 -13.43 -8.36 6.58
CA PRO A 419 -14.61 -8.67 5.78
C PRO A 419 -15.59 -9.62 6.48
N LEU A 420 -15.09 -10.56 7.30
CA LEU A 420 -15.94 -11.48 8.05
C LEU A 420 -16.63 -10.78 9.21
N LEU A 421 -15.95 -9.84 9.88
CA LEU A 421 -16.52 -9.00 10.93
C LEU A 421 -17.61 -8.09 10.38
N ASP A 422 -17.39 -7.46 9.22
CA ASP A 422 -18.40 -6.64 8.54
C ASP A 422 -19.64 -7.44 8.13
N LEU A 423 -19.44 -8.67 7.65
CA LEU A 423 -20.55 -9.58 7.34
C LEU A 423 -21.31 -10.02 8.59
N ALA A 424 -20.61 -10.30 9.69
CA ALA A 424 -21.24 -10.64 10.95
C ALA A 424 -22.11 -9.48 11.46
N GLU A 425 -21.59 -8.23 11.39
CA GLU A 425 -22.34 -7.02 11.77
C GLU A 425 -23.57 -6.83 10.88
N ALA A 426 -23.41 -6.95 9.57
CA ALA A 426 -24.52 -6.83 8.63
C ALA A 426 -25.62 -7.89 8.88
N CYS A 427 -25.22 -9.14 9.19
CA CYS A 427 -26.16 -10.19 9.57
C CYS A 427 -26.86 -9.89 10.90
N GLN A 428 -26.13 -9.37 11.88
CA GLN A 428 -26.71 -8.98 13.16
C GLN A 428 -27.74 -7.85 12.99
N ALA A 429 -27.42 -6.82 12.18
CA ALA A 429 -28.33 -5.72 11.88
C ALA A 429 -29.63 -6.21 11.19
N ARG A 430 -29.57 -7.30 10.40
CA ARG A 430 -30.73 -7.96 9.80
C ARG A 430 -31.44 -8.95 10.72
N GLY A 431 -30.92 -9.21 11.92
CA GLY A 431 -31.46 -10.20 12.85
C GLY A 431 -31.09 -11.64 12.54
N GLU A 432 -30.14 -11.88 11.63
CA GLU A 432 -29.67 -13.20 11.16
C GLU A 432 -28.56 -13.75 12.08
N ARG A 433 -28.87 -13.94 13.36
CA ARG A 433 -27.89 -14.29 14.41
C ARG A 433 -27.08 -15.54 14.09
N ALA A 434 -27.73 -16.61 13.60
CA ALA A 434 -27.05 -17.86 13.28
C ALA A 434 -25.98 -17.69 12.19
N GLN A 435 -26.23 -16.80 11.22
CA GLN A 435 -25.27 -16.51 10.17
C GLN A 435 -24.12 -15.65 10.70
N ALA A 436 -24.40 -14.66 11.56
CA ALA A 436 -23.37 -13.87 12.23
C ALA A 436 -22.43 -14.77 13.05
N GLU A 437 -22.98 -15.68 13.87
CA GLU A 437 -22.20 -16.66 14.63
C GLU A 437 -21.34 -17.57 13.73
N SER A 438 -21.81 -17.90 12.53
CA SER A 438 -21.04 -18.69 11.56
C SER A 438 -19.78 -17.96 11.12
N TYR A 439 -19.86 -16.64 10.84
CA TYR A 439 -18.70 -15.83 10.49
C TYR A 439 -17.71 -15.70 11.66
N ILE A 440 -18.21 -15.53 12.88
CA ILE A 440 -17.33 -15.50 14.06
C ILE A 440 -16.60 -16.83 14.25
N LYS A 441 -17.30 -17.97 14.11
CA LYS A 441 -16.66 -19.30 14.15
C LYS A 441 -15.60 -19.45 13.05
N GLN A 442 -15.84 -18.88 11.87
CA GLN A 442 -14.86 -18.91 10.79
C GLN A 442 -13.61 -18.10 11.15
N ILE A 443 -13.76 -16.93 11.79
CA ILE A 443 -12.62 -16.13 12.28
C ILE A 443 -11.82 -16.95 13.29
N MET A 444 -12.48 -17.54 14.31
CA MET A 444 -11.82 -18.39 15.29
C MET A 444 -11.05 -19.54 14.63
N ALA A 445 -11.66 -20.19 13.64
CA ALA A 445 -11.02 -21.30 12.92
C ALA A 445 -9.83 -20.83 12.05
N ASN A 446 -9.88 -19.64 11.46
CA ASN A 446 -8.77 -19.09 10.66
C ASN A 446 -7.50 -18.85 11.50
N HIS A 447 -7.66 -18.59 12.79
CA HIS A 447 -6.57 -18.39 13.75
C HIS A 447 -6.20 -19.62 14.56
N ASP A 448 -6.86 -20.77 14.33
CA ASP A 448 -6.77 -21.96 15.21
C ASP A 448 -7.01 -21.59 16.69
N ALA A 449 -7.79 -20.53 16.93
CA ALA A 449 -8.00 -19.94 18.23
C ALA A 449 -8.85 -20.87 19.10
N GLN A 450 -8.30 -21.28 20.25
CA GLN A 450 -9.01 -22.03 21.27
C GLN A 450 -9.55 -21.12 22.35
N ASP A 451 -8.81 -20.03 22.60
CA ASP A 451 -9.14 -19.00 23.55
C ASP A 451 -9.15 -17.63 22.86
N GLU A 452 -9.75 -16.66 23.52
CA GLU A 452 -9.88 -15.30 23.02
C GLU A 452 -8.52 -14.59 22.85
N GLU A 453 -7.53 -14.99 23.66
CA GLU A 453 -6.16 -14.43 23.66
C GLU A 453 -5.37 -14.84 22.39
N ASP A 454 -5.82 -15.87 21.68
CA ASP A 454 -5.21 -16.33 20.44
C ASP A 454 -5.55 -15.42 19.24
N LEU A 455 -6.53 -14.52 19.41
CA LEU A 455 -6.97 -13.61 18.34
C LEU A 455 -6.10 -12.35 18.23
N PRO A 456 -5.98 -11.80 17.02
CA PRO A 456 -5.35 -10.49 16.86
C PRO A 456 -6.02 -9.43 17.75
N PRO A 457 -5.27 -8.52 18.39
CA PRO A 457 -5.80 -7.54 19.33
C PRO A 457 -6.99 -6.73 18.80
N ARG A 458 -6.96 -6.33 17.52
CA ARG A 458 -8.06 -5.63 16.86
C ARG A 458 -9.33 -6.49 16.79
N THR A 459 -9.19 -7.71 16.35
CA THR A 459 -10.32 -8.67 16.23
C THR A 459 -10.92 -8.94 17.59
N TYR A 460 -10.08 -9.23 18.60
CA TYR A 460 -10.51 -9.41 19.98
C TYR A 460 -11.27 -8.20 20.53
N GLU A 461 -10.75 -6.99 20.34
CA GLU A 461 -11.42 -5.74 20.77
C GLU A 461 -12.83 -5.62 20.19
N ILE A 462 -12.99 -5.88 18.90
CA ILE A 462 -14.29 -5.80 18.21
C ILE A 462 -15.25 -6.86 18.75
N LEU A 463 -14.81 -8.13 18.80
CA LEU A 463 -15.65 -9.24 19.27
C LEU A 463 -16.13 -9.02 20.70
N ARG A 464 -15.24 -8.55 21.58
CA ARG A 464 -15.56 -8.22 22.96
C ARG A 464 -16.55 -7.07 23.06
N ARG A 465 -16.31 -5.98 22.36
CA ARG A 465 -17.21 -4.80 22.37
C ARG A 465 -18.60 -5.14 21.84
N ARG A 466 -18.69 -6.01 20.85
CA ARG A 466 -19.95 -6.46 20.26
C ARG A 466 -20.62 -7.59 21.01
N HIS A 467 -20.04 -8.07 22.12
CA HIS A 467 -20.55 -9.20 22.91
C HIS A 467 -20.73 -10.48 22.08
N TRP A 468 -19.86 -10.70 21.11
CA TRP A 468 -19.88 -11.90 20.26
C TRP A 468 -19.06 -13.05 20.85
N LEU A 469 -18.27 -12.76 21.88
CA LEU A 469 -17.56 -13.77 22.64
C LEU A 469 -18.43 -14.23 23.81
N PRO A 470 -18.39 -15.52 24.21
CA PRO A 470 -19.04 -15.98 25.43
C PRO A 470 -18.47 -15.21 26.63
N PRO A 471 -19.25 -14.96 27.69
CA PRO A 471 -18.70 -14.35 28.89
C PRO A 471 -17.58 -15.25 29.44
N ALA A 472 -16.43 -14.65 29.78
CA ALA A 472 -15.31 -15.35 30.39
C ALA A 472 -15.81 -16.14 31.61
N ALA A 473 -15.49 -17.43 31.66
CA ALA A 473 -15.97 -18.37 32.69
C ALA A 473 -15.35 -18.08 34.07
#